data_14b92bb4ba0dd9cb886a0b417ca16d37
#
_entry.id   14b92bb4ba0dd9cb886a0b417ca16d37
#
_cell.length_a   1.000
_cell.length_b   1.000
_cell.length_c   1.000
_cell.angle_alpha   90.00
_cell.angle_beta   90.00
_cell.angle_gamma   90.00
#
_symmetry.space_group_name_H-M   'P 1'
#
loop_
_entity.id
_entity.type
_entity.pdbx_description
1 polymer ?
#
loop_
_entity_poly.entity_id
_entity_poly.type
_entity_poly.pdbx_seq_one_letter_code
_entity_poly.pdbx_strand_id
1 'polypeptide(L)'
;MKFQIVLIFIFSLFFAACSVKPLEPVKYDKVNKKISFSKDIKPILDSRCVSCHSCYNSPCQLKLDSFDGLDRGSSKADVYANRINAANPTRLFVDALNTSSWRKKGFSSMVDKLEESNASIMMQYLFQKEVNPLNLGAYSPETDELTCVKNKDELEEFFDDNPHKGMPYGFPALQKDEYNLLMTWLDSGA
;
A
#
# COMPACT_ATOMS: atom_id res chain seq x y z
N MET A 1 27.74 45.73 -0.67
CA MET A 1 26.35 45.45 -1.13
C MET A 1 26.22 44.39 -2.22
N LYS A 2 26.99 44.44 -3.32
CA LYS A 2 26.85 43.43 -4.40
C LYS A 2 27.23 42.01 -3.97
N PHE A 3 28.19 41.81 -3.09
CA PHE A 3 28.66 40.50 -2.62
C PHE A 3 27.63 39.81 -1.67
N GLN A 4 26.93 40.59 -0.84
CA GLN A 4 25.86 40.07 0.05
C GLN A 4 24.65 39.61 -0.74
N ILE A 5 24.28 40.30 -1.83
CA ILE A 5 23.15 39.93 -2.68
C ILE A 5 23.44 38.61 -3.40
N VAL A 6 24.66 38.38 -3.87
CA VAL A 6 25.07 37.12 -4.51
C VAL A 6 25.04 35.96 -3.52
N LEU A 7 25.46 36.17 -2.26
CA LEU A 7 25.44 35.14 -1.23
C LEU A 7 24.00 34.72 -0.86
N ILE A 8 23.06 35.68 -0.78
CA ILE A 8 21.63 35.42 -0.52
C ILE A 8 21.01 34.65 -1.70
N PHE A 9 21.37 34.95 -2.93
CA PHE A 9 20.88 34.26 -4.12
C PHE A 9 21.40 32.83 -4.21
N ILE A 10 22.65 32.57 -3.84
CA ILE A 10 23.23 31.24 -3.78
C ILE A 10 22.57 30.42 -2.65
N PHE A 11 22.31 31.04 -1.50
CA PHE A 11 21.65 30.35 -0.36
C PHE A 11 20.17 30.00 -0.65
N SER A 12 19.47 30.86 -1.42
CA SER A 12 18.07 30.55 -1.83
C SER A 12 17.97 29.43 -2.86
N LEU A 13 19.01 29.21 -3.68
CA LEU A 13 19.05 28.09 -4.64
C LEU A 13 19.24 26.71 -3.97
N PHE A 14 19.81 26.67 -2.76
CA PHE A 14 19.97 25.42 -2.02
C PHE A 14 18.69 24.92 -1.33
N PHE A 15 17.66 25.78 -1.18
CA PHE A 15 16.36 25.36 -0.60
C PHE A 15 15.36 24.82 -1.64
N ALA A 16 15.71 24.77 -2.91
CA ALA A 16 14.83 24.32 -3.98
C ALA A 16 14.94 22.80 -4.28
N ALA A 17 15.64 22.03 -3.44
CA ALA A 17 15.89 20.62 -3.71
C ALA A 17 15.23 19.70 -2.68
N CYS A 18 14.45 18.77 -3.19
CA CYS A 18 13.80 17.63 -2.55
C CYS A 18 12.40 17.91 -1.94
N SER A 19 11.45 18.23 -2.80
CA SER A 19 10.05 17.97 -2.45
C SER A 19 9.66 16.58 -3.00
N VAL A 20 9.28 15.66 -2.14
CA VAL A 20 8.67 14.39 -2.52
C VAL A 20 7.43 14.67 -3.37
N LYS A 21 7.23 13.89 -4.44
CA LYS A 21 6.09 14.08 -5.34
C LYS A 21 4.80 13.70 -4.61
N PRO A 22 3.80 14.60 -4.51
CA PRO A 22 2.52 14.25 -3.90
C PRO A 22 1.81 13.11 -4.63
N LEU A 23 1.04 12.31 -3.89
CA LEU A 23 0.20 11.25 -4.48
C LEU A 23 -0.76 11.84 -5.51
N GLU A 24 -0.84 11.19 -6.67
CA GLU A 24 -1.85 11.53 -7.66
C GLU A 24 -3.25 11.09 -7.17
N PRO A 25 -4.30 11.89 -7.46
CA PRO A 25 -5.67 11.48 -7.17
C PRO A 25 -6.03 10.19 -7.93
N VAL A 26 -6.55 9.21 -7.22
CA VAL A 26 -6.95 7.94 -7.84
C VAL A 26 -8.11 8.14 -8.81
N LYS A 27 -8.08 7.42 -9.93
CA LYS A 27 -9.08 7.49 -11.00
C LYS A 27 -9.64 6.08 -11.26
N TYR A 28 -10.95 5.95 -11.28
CA TYR A 28 -11.66 4.71 -11.59
C TYR A 28 -13.09 5.04 -12.01
N ASP A 29 -13.75 4.11 -12.71
CA ASP A 29 -15.15 4.23 -13.08
C ASP A 29 -16.02 3.61 -11.99
N LYS A 30 -16.86 4.40 -11.32
CA LYS A 30 -17.68 3.93 -10.21
C LYS A 30 -18.73 2.92 -10.68
N VAL A 31 -18.75 1.76 -10.03
CA VAL A 31 -19.73 0.69 -10.32
C VAL A 31 -21.01 0.92 -9.53
N ASN A 32 -22.14 1.02 -10.21
CA ASN A 32 -23.44 1.27 -9.58
C ASN A 32 -24.17 -0.04 -9.25
N LYS A 33 -23.64 -0.80 -8.27
CA LYS A 33 -24.31 -1.97 -7.69
C LYS A 33 -23.96 -2.13 -6.22
N LYS A 34 -24.76 -2.89 -5.46
CA LYS A 34 -24.38 -3.33 -4.12
C LYS A 34 -23.27 -4.39 -4.25
N ILE A 35 -22.10 -4.09 -3.69
CA ILE A 35 -20.92 -4.95 -3.76
C ILE A 35 -20.84 -5.80 -2.48
N SER A 36 -20.62 -7.11 -2.65
CA SER A 36 -20.45 -8.07 -1.56
C SER A 36 -18.99 -8.51 -1.50
N PHE A 37 -18.37 -8.44 -0.31
CA PHE A 37 -17.01 -8.95 -0.15
C PHE A 37 -16.88 -10.41 -0.63
N SER A 38 -17.72 -11.31 -0.14
CA SER A 38 -17.60 -12.75 -0.42
C SER A 38 -17.88 -13.12 -1.88
N LYS A 39 -18.79 -12.40 -2.55
CA LYS A 39 -19.21 -12.73 -3.93
C LYS A 39 -18.47 -11.97 -5.00
N ASP A 40 -18.10 -10.72 -4.71
CA ASP A 40 -17.58 -9.81 -5.73
C ASP A 40 -16.09 -9.52 -5.52
N ILE A 41 -15.65 -9.33 -4.28
CA ILE A 41 -14.28 -8.88 -3.97
C ILE A 41 -13.34 -10.06 -3.73
N LYS A 42 -13.77 -11.02 -2.89
CA LYS A 42 -12.93 -12.17 -2.55
C LYS A 42 -12.42 -12.95 -3.76
N PRO A 43 -13.20 -13.22 -4.82
CA PRO A 43 -12.68 -13.88 -6.02
C PRO A 43 -11.56 -13.10 -6.72
N ILE A 44 -11.61 -11.77 -6.71
CA ILE A 44 -10.52 -10.92 -7.24
C ILE A 44 -9.27 -11.06 -6.38
N LEU A 45 -9.42 -10.92 -5.05
CA LEU A 45 -8.30 -11.08 -4.12
C LEU A 45 -7.66 -12.47 -4.24
N ASP A 46 -8.47 -13.53 -4.29
CA ASP A 46 -8.01 -14.93 -4.41
C ASP A 46 -7.19 -15.15 -5.69
N SER A 47 -7.59 -14.55 -6.79
CA SER A 47 -6.92 -14.73 -8.09
C SER A 47 -5.72 -13.82 -8.31
N ARG A 48 -5.66 -12.66 -7.65
CA ARG A 48 -4.67 -11.60 -7.95
C ARG A 48 -3.69 -11.30 -6.80
N CYS A 49 -4.08 -11.58 -5.55
CA CYS A 49 -3.37 -11.08 -4.38
C CYS A 49 -2.92 -12.19 -3.42
N VAL A 50 -3.77 -13.21 -3.24
CA VAL A 50 -3.60 -14.26 -2.22
C VAL A 50 -2.35 -15.12 -2.46
N SER A 51 -1.87 -15.23 -3.71
CA SER A 51 -0.61 -15.92 -4.02
C SER A 51 0.58 -15.40 -3.19
N CYS A 52 0.61 -14.10 -2.90
CA CYS A 52 1.63 -13.47 -2.07
C CYS A 52 1.12 -13.10 -0.66
N HIS A 53 -0.18 -12.80 -0.52
CA HIS A 53 -0.79 -12.25 0.68
C HIS A 53 -1.74 -13.23 1.40
N SER A 54 -1.35 -14.49 1.58
CA SER A 54 -2.16 -15.48 2.29
C SER A 54 -1.49 -16.11 3.50
N CYS A 55 -0.17 -16.30 3.45
CA CYS A 55 0.52 -17.04 4.50
C CYS A 55 0.89 -16.16 5.71
N TYR A 56 1.33 -16.83 6.78
CA TYR A 56 1.77 -16.17 8.01
C TYR A 56 2.92 -15.19 7.79
N ASN A 57 3.81 -15.50 6.84
CA ASN A 57 4.94 -14.68 6.45
C ASN A 57 4.71 -13.92 5.14
N SER A 58 3.49 -13.50 4.88
CA SER A 58 3.20 -12.66 3.72
C SER A 58 3.90 -11.30 3.81
N PRO A 59 4.23 -10.68 2.69
CA PRO A 59 4.78 -9.32 2.69
C PRO A 59 3.93 -8.38 3.54
N CYS A 60 4.59 -7.61 4.42
CA CYS A 60 3.94 -6.73 5.39
C CYS A 60 2.94 -7.44 6.32
N GLN A 61 3.04 -8.73 6.48
CA GLN A 61 2.08 -9.57 7.21
C GLN A 61 0.62 -9.38 6.74
N LEU A 62 0.40 -8.79 5.57
CA LEU A 62 -0.93 -8.51 5.03
C LEU A 62 -1.56 -9.81 4.54
N LYS A 63 -2.74 -10.16 5.07
CA LYS A 63 -3.52 -11.31 4.66
C LYS A 63 -4.78 -10.87 3.91
N LEU A 64 -4.90 -11.30 2.67
CA LEU A 64 -6.02 -10.96 1.79
C LEU A 64 -6.93 -12.15 1.47
N ASP A 65 -6.70 -13.29 2.13
CA ASP A 65 -7.53 -14.50 1.99
C ASP A 65 -8.85 -14.44 2.78
N SER A 66 -9.01 -13.44 3.65
CA SER A 66 -10.21 -13.22 4.44
C SER A 66 -10.45 -11.73 4.70
N PHE A 67 -11.70 -11.36 5.01
CA PHE A 67 -12.06 -10.02 5.42
C PHE A 67 -11.32 -9.60 6.71
N ASP A 68 -11.26 -10.49 7.69
CA ASP A 68 -10.56 -10.23 8.95
C ASP A 68 -9.06 -10.00 8.77
N GLY A 69 -8.46 -10.67 7.78
CA GLY A 69 -7.07 -10.45 7.41
C GLY A 69 -6.83 -9.07 6.81
N LEU A 70 -7.75 -8.62 5.96
CA LEU A 70 -7.74 -7.28 5.39
C LEU A 70 -7.99 -6.21 6.47
N ASP A 71 -8.98 -6.40 7.34
CA ASP A 71 -9.28 -5.49 8.47
C ASP A 71 -8.11 -5.40 9.46
N ARG A 72 -7.42 -6.52 9.72
CA ARG A 72 -6.18 -6.51 10.52
C ARG A 72 -5.18 -5.51 9.95
N GLY A 73 -5.03 -5.45 8.63
CA GLY A 73 -4.11 -4.58 7.92
C GLY A 73 -2.68 -5.11 7.86
N SER A 74 -1.71 -4.20 7.71
CA SER A 74 -0.30 -4.49 7.49
C SER A 74 0.59 -4.08 8.66
N SER A 75 1.76 -4.71 8.79
CA SER A 75 2.76 -4.37 9.82
C SER A 75 4.17 -4.46 9.25
N LYS A 76 5.05 -3.53 9.68
CA LYS A 76 6.49 -3.57 9.41
C LYS A 76 7.23 -4.60 10.26
N ALA A 77 6.59 -5.14 11.31
CA ALA A 77 7.25 -6.09 12.20
C ALA A 77 7.61 -7.38 11.43
N ASP A 78 8.86 -7.72 11.51
CA ASP A 78 9.39 -8.89 10.85
C ASP A 78 9.04 -10.15 11.66
N VAL A 79 8.45 -11.15 11.03
CA VAL A 79 8.03 -12.39 11.72
C VAL A 79 9.15 -13.43 11.77
N TYR A 80 10.10 -13.36 10.83
CA TYR A 80 11.12 -14.41 10.68
C TYR A 80 12.57 -13.92 10.66
N ALA A 81 12.83 -12.62 10.60
CA ALA A 81 14.20 -12.09 10.46
C ALA A 81 15.09 -12.41 11.64
N ASN A 82 14.52 -12.70 12.82
CA ASN A 82 15.29 -13.07 14.00
C ASN A 82 14.71 -14.31 14.68
N ARG A 83 15.27 -15.47 14.38
CA ARG A 83 14.95 -16.70 15.10
C ARG A 83 15.26 -16.66 16.62
N ILE A 84 15.96 -15.62 17.07
CA ILE A 84 16.39 -15.42 18.45
C ILE A 84 15.47 -14.48 19.22
N ASN A 85 14.73 -13.60 18.53
CA ASN A 85 13.76 -12.69 19.14
C ASN A 85 12.34 -13.22 18.95
N ALA A 86 11.58 -13.26 20.05
CA ALA A 86 10.16 -13.62 19.97
C ALA A 86 9.44 -12.60 19.08
N ALA A 87 8.97 -13.03 17.91
CA ALA A 87 8.09 -12.23 17.10
C ALA A 87 6.77 -11.96 17.85
N ASN A 88 6.25 -10.74 17.74
CA ASN A 88 4.94 -10.43 18.29
C ASN A 88 3.88 -11.36 17.70
N PRO A 89 3.01 -11.96 18.52
CA PRO A 89 1.93 -12.80 18.04
C PRO A 89 1.01 -12.03 17.07
N THR A 90 0.68 -12.66 15.92
CA THR A 90 -0.06 -12.03 14.83
C THR A 90 -1.19 -12.90 14.29
N ARG A 91 -1.53 -13.99 15.00
CA ARG A 91 -2.57 -14.94 14.57
C ARG A 91 -3.96 -14.32 14.71
N LEU A 92 -4.70 -14.32 13.63
CA LEU A 92 -6.10 -13.90 13.62
C LEU A 92 -6.90 -14.74 14.64
N PHE A 93 -7.84 -14.10 15.32
CA PHE A 93 -8.74 -14.69 16.32
C PHE A 93 -8.08 -15.26 17.58
N VAL A 94 -6.75 -15.18 17.69
CA VAL A 94 -5.98 -15.68 18.83
C VAL A 94 -5.28 -14.53 19.55
N ASP A 95 -4.47 -13.77 18.82
CA ASP A 95 -3.59 -12.77 19.39
C ASP A 95 -4.25 -11.39 19.49
N ALA A 96 -5.32 -11.16 18.74
CA ALA A 96 -6.26 -10.05 18.89
C ALA A 96 -7.61 -10.43 18.24
N LEU A 97 -8.71 -9.88 18.78
CA LEU A 97 -10.07 -10.22 18.39
C LEU A 97 -10.80 -9.07 17.68
N ASN A 98 -10.18 -7.91 17.57
CA ASN A 98 -10.79 -6.74 16.94
C ASN A 98 -9.74 -5.77 16.40
N THR A 99 -10.19 -4.90 15.49
CA THR A 99 -9.40 -3.89 14.80
C THR A 99 -8.59 -3.00 15.74
N SER A 100 -9.20 -2.50 16.82
CA SER A 100 -8.53 -1.64 17.80
C SER A 100 -7.33 -2.34 18.47
N SER A 101 -7.46 -3.63 18.76
CA SER A 101 -6.36 -4.43 19.32
C SER A 101 -5.23 -4.62 18.32
N TRP A 102 -5.55 -4.78 17.04
CA TRP A 102 -4.53 -4.85 15.98
C TRP A 102 -3.80 -3.52 15.80
N ARG A 103 -4.51 -2.38 15.85
CA ARG A 103 -3.87 -1.04 15.80
C ARG A 103 -2.89 -0.85 16.97
N LYS A 104 -3.24 -1.29 18.20
CA LYS A 104 -2.34 -1.27 19.36
C LYS A 104 -1.10 -2.17 19.17
N LYS A 105 -1.17 -3.19 18.36
CA LYS A 105 -0.04 -4.08 17.99
C LYS A 105 0.80 -3.54 16.83
N GLY A 106 0.52 -2.34 16.33
CA GLY A 106 1.28 -1.69 15.26
C GLY A 106 0.85 -2.09 13.85
N PHE A 107 -0.33 -2.72 13.70
CA PHE A 107 -0.93 -2.92 12.37
C PHE A 107 -1.60 -1.64 11.90
N SER A 108 -1.33 -1.25 10.67
CA SER A 108 -1.93 -0.10 10.00
C SER A 108 -3.03 -0.54 9.03
N SER A 109 -4.09 0.26 8.92
CA SER A 109 -5.16 0.00 7.96
C SER A 109 -4.65 0.13 6.53
N MET A 110 -5.12 -0.77 5.67
CA MET A 110 -4.88 -0.70 4.22
C MET A 110 -6.09 -0.11 3.48
N VAL A 111 -7.24 -0.03 4.15
CA VAL A 111 -8.53 0.33 3.53
C VAL A 111 -9.08 1.66 4.02
N ASP A 112 -8.66 2.15 5.20
CA ASP A 112 -9.05 3.47 5.67
C ASP A 112 -8.46 4.56 4.77
N LYS A 113 -9.22 5.63 4.53
CA LYS A 113 -8.74 6.76 3.74
C LYS A 113 -7.59 7.47 4.44
N LEU A 114 -6.59 7.82 3.65
CA LEU A 114 -5.43 8.59 4.10
C LEU A 114 -5.86 10.04 4.42
N GLU A 115 -5.17 10.67 5.35
CA GLU A 115 -5.38 12.09 5.66
C GLU A 115 -5.21 12.94 4.40
N GLU A 116 -6.08 13.92 4.24
CA GLU A 116 -6.11 14.82 3.07
C GLU A 116 -6.19 14.12 1.71
N SER A 117 -6.66 12.85 1.70
CA SER A 117 -6.84 12.06 0.49
C SER A 117 -8.21 11.39 0.48
N ASN A 118 -8.77 11.21 -0.71
CA ASN A 118 -9.99 10.41 -0.88
C ASN A 118 -9.71 8.92 -1.12
N ALA A 119 -8.44 8.51 -0.98
CA ALA A 119 -8.00 7.15 -1.26
C ALA A 119 -7.29 6.51 -0.06
N SER A 120 -7.40 5.20 0.05
CA SER A 120 -6.66 4.38 1.00
C SER A 120 -5.29 3.98 0.44
N ILE A 121 -4.41 3.42 1.29
CA ILE A 121 -3.12 2.87 0.87
C ILE A 121 -3.33 1.82 -0.24
N MET A 122 -4.29 0.90 -0.06
CA MET A 122 -4.57 -0.13 -1.05
C MET A 122 -5.04 0.46 -2.38
N MET A 123 -5.90 1.47 -2.37
CA MET A 123 -6.33 2.17 -3.59
C MET A 123 -5.16 2.81 -4.32
N GLN A 124 -4.23 3.44 -3.60
CA GLN A 124 -3.05 4.06 -4.19
C GLN A 124 -2.10 3.03 -4.84
N TYR A 125 -1.87 1.88 -4.19
CA TYR A 125 -1.07 0.81 -4.78
C TYR A 125 -1.69 0.24 -6.07
N LEU A 126 -3.00 0.07 -6.10
CA LEU A 126 -3.74 -0.38 -7.29
C LEU A 126 -3.67 0.66 -8.41
N PHE A 127 -3.89 1.93 -8.07
CA PHE A 127 -3.81 3.03 -9.05
C PHE A 127 -2.39 3.20 -9.59
N GLN A 128 -1.37 3.13 -8.72
CA GLN A 128 0.03 3.21 -9.15
C GLN A 128 0.38 2.13 -10.17
N LYS A 129 -0.18 0.92 -10.03
CA LYS A 129 -0.01 -0.17 -11.00
C LYS A 129 -0.61 0.15 -12.37
N GLU A 130 -1.75 0.85 -12.41
CA GLU A 130 -2.40 1.25 -13.66
C GLU A 130 -1.61 2.32 -14.41
N VAL A 131 -1.08 3.32 -13.69
CA VAL A 131 -0.42 4.49 -14.31
C VAL A 131 1.07 4.27 -14.56
N ASN A 132 1.72 3.41 -13.77
CA ASN A 132 3.14 3.06 -13.90
C ASN A 132 3.32 1.54 -13.93
N PRO A 133 2.93 0.85 -15.01
CA PRO A 133 3.09 -0.59 -15.11
C PRO A 133 4.56 -1.00 -15.04
N LEU A 134 4.84 -2.08 -14.33
CA LEU A 134 6.18 -2.64 -14.24
C LEU A 134 6.66 -3.06 -15.63
N ASN A 135 7.83 -2.58 -16.01
CA ASN A 135 8.55 -3.16 -17.14
C ASN A 135 9.17 -4.49 -16.70
N LEU A 136 8.74 -5.59 -17.30
CA LEU A 136 9.20 -6.94 -16.96
C LEU A 136 10.75 -7.10 -17.03
N GLY A 137 11.42 -6.31 -17.87
CA GLY A 137 12.89 -6.28 -17.92
C GLY A 137 13.57 -5.61 -16.73
N ALA A 138 12.82 -4.87 -15.91
CA ALA A 138 13.32 -4.19 -14.72
C ALA A 138 12.97 -4.94 -13.42
N TYR A 139 12.26 -6.07 -13.48
CA TYR A 139 11.92 -6.86 -12.31
C TYR A 139 13.16 -7.56 -11.74
N SER A 140 13.50 -7.25 -10.52
CA SER A 140 14.62 -7.86 -9.80
C SER A 140 14.22 -8.13 -8.33
N PRO A 141 13.59 -9.28 -8.07
CA PRO A 141 13.09 -9.62 -6.73
C PRO A 141 14.20 -9.74 -5.68
N GLU A 142 15.41 -10.00 -6.10
CA GLU A 142 16.57 -10.20 -5.21
C GLU A 142 17.12 -8.89 -4.63
N THR A 143 16.86 -7.75 -5.31
CA THR A 143 17.36 -6.43 -4.91
C THR A 143 16.25 -5.51 -4.40
N ASP A 144 15.01 -5.97 -4.46
CA ASP A 144 13.86 -5.16 -4.09
C ASP A 144 13.60 -5.22 -2.59
N GLU A 145 13.96 -4.17 -1.88
CA GLU A 145 13.50 -3.98 -0.51
C GLU A 145 11.99 -3.76 -0.47
N LEU A 146 11.31 -4.58 0.32
CA LEU A 146 9.88 -4.45 0.57
C LEU A 146 9.66 -3.49 1.74
N THR A 147 9.05 -2.36 1.47
CA THR A 147 8.67 -1.39 2.50
C THR A 147 7.18 -1.46 2.79
N CYS A 148 6.83 -1.61 4.07
CA CYS A 148 5.45 -1.64 4.54
C CYS A 148 5.05 -0.24 4.99
N VAL A 149 4.44 0.53 4.12
CA VAL A 149 4.00 1.90 4.40
C VAL A 149 2.80 1.92 5.35
N LYS A 150 2.70 2.96 6.19
CA LYS A 150 1.66 3.09 7.21
C LYS A 150 0.78 4.33 7.04
N ASN A 151 1.27 5.33 6.35
CA ASN A 151 0.62 6.64 6.20
C ASN A 151 0.94 7.23 4.83
N LYS A 152 0.40 8.43 4.57
CA LYS A 152 0.53 9.15 3.31
C LYS A 152 1.98 9.51 3.00
N ASP A 153 2.70 10.07 3.96
CA ASP A 153 4.06 10.57 3.74
C ASP A 153 5.03 9.44 3.37
N GLU A 154 4.95 8.31 4.09
CA GLU A 154 5.72 7.11 3.76
C GLU A 154 5.36 6.55 2.37
N LEU A 155 4.10 6.68 1.95
CA LEU A 155 3.65 6.20 0.64
C LEU A 155 4.12 7.11 -0.49
N GLU A 156 4.12 8.43 -0.28
CA GLU A 156 4.66 9.42 -1.22
C GLU A 156 6.17 9.18 -1.45
N GLU A 157 6.94 9.08 -0.38
CA GLU A 157 8.36 8.76 -0.43
C GLU A 157 8.63 7.42 -1.14
N PHE A 158 7.85 6.39 -0.78
CA PHE A 158 7.99 5.07 -1.40
C PHE A 158 7.75 5.09 -2.91
N PHE A 159 6.72 5.79 -3.40
CA PHE A 159 6.43 5.86 -4.83
C PHE A 159 7.32 6.83 -5.60
N ASP A 160 7.89 7.84 -4.95
CA ASP A 160 8.89 8.70 -5.57
C ASP A 160 10.15 7.89 -5.92
N ASP A 161 10.60 7.06 -4.98
CA ASP A 161 11.75 6.18 -5.17
C ASP A 161 11.42 4.93 -6.02
N ASN A 162 10.18 4.46 -5.98
CA ASN A 162 9.76 3.18 -6.56
C ASN A 162 8.48 3.30 -7.40
N PRO A 163 8.48 4.09 -8.49
CA PRO A 163 7.25 4.40 -9.24
C PRO A 163 6.59 3.18 -9.88
N HIS A 164 7.32 2.08 -10.07
CA HIS A 164 6.79 0.85 -10.70
C HIS A 164 6.36 -0.23 -9.70
N LYS A 165 6.40 0.06 -8.39
CA LYS A 165 6.04 -0.92 -7.35
C LYS A 165 4.56 -0.88 -6.94
N GLY A 166 3.66 -0.55 -7.88
CA GLY A 166 2.22 -0.75 -7.70
C GLY A 166 1.84 -2.24 -7.59
N MET A 167 0.66 -2.52 -7.03
CA MET A 167 0.14 -3.88 -6.82
C MET A 167 -0.94 -4.25 -7.86
N PRO A 168 -1.00 -5.51 -8.30
CA PRO A 168 -0.16 -6.66 -7.92
C PRO A 168 1.26 -6.56 -8.49
N TYR A 169 2.27 -6.66 -7.61
CA TYR A 169 3.67 -6.55 -8.03
C TYR A 169 4.14 -7.81 -8.76
N GLY A 170 4.88 -7.64 -9.85
CA GLY A 170 5.36 -8.76 -10.68
C GLY A 170 4.29 -9.45 -11.54
N PHE A 171 3.01 -9.04 -11.43
CA PHE A 171 1.90 -9.56 -12.22
C PHE A 171 1.29 -8.46 -13.11
N PRO A 172 0.51 -8.82 -14.15
CA PRO A 172 -0.26 -7.84 -14.91
C PRO A 172 -1.19 -7.02 -13.99
N ALA A 173 -1.52 -5.80 -14.41
CA ALA A 173 -2.57 -5.00 -13.78
C ALA A 173 -3.91 -5.76 -13.77
N LEU A 174 -4.82 -5.36 -12.90
CA LEU A 174 -6.17 -5.91 -12.86
C LEU A 174 -6.89 -5.65 -14.19
N GLN A 175 -7.83 -6.52 -14.55
CA GLN A 175 -8.76 -6.18 -15.63
C GLN A 175 -9.59 -4.96 -15.21
N LYS A 176 -10.02 -4.17 -16.19
CA LYS A 176 -10.70 -2.89 -15.92
C LYS A 176 -11.91 -3.05 -15.00
N ASP A 177 -12.70 -4.10 -15.20
CA ASP A 177 -13.89 -4.38 -14.37
C ASP A 177 -13.50 -4.82 -12.95
N GLU A 178 -12.45 -5.65 -12.79
CA GLU A 178 -11.92 -6.05 -11.48
C GLU A 178 -11.41 -4.81 -10.72
N TYR A 179 -10.65 -3.94 -11.41
CA TYR A 179 -10.13 -2.70 -10.86
C TYR A 179 -11.25 -1.78 -10.40
N ASN A 180 -12.19 -1.45 -11.29
CA ASN A 180 -13.28 -0.55 -10.97
C ASN A 180 -14.17 -1.07 -9.84
N LEU A 181 -14.42 -2.38 -9.80
CA LEU A 181 -15.21 -3.03 -8.76
C LEU A 181 -14.51 -2.95 -7.40
N LEU A 182 -13.22 -3.28 -7.35
CA LEU A 182 -12.42 -3.24 -6.14
C LEU A 182 -12.26 -1.80 -5.64
N MET A 183 -11.95 -0.85 -6.54
CA MET A 183 -11.83 0.58 -6.18
C MET A 183 -13.15 1.15 -5.66
N THR A 184 -14.29 0.81 -6.27
CA THR A 184 -15.61 1.23 -5.81
C THR A 184 -15.91 0.69 -4.40
N TRP A 185 -15.57 -0.56 -4.15
CA TRP A 185 -15.79 -1.18 -2.85
C TRP A 185 -14.92 -0.54 -1.76
N LEU A 186 -13.64 -0.31 -2.03
CA LEU A 186 -12.72 0.38 -1.12
C LEU A 186 -13.18 1.83 -0.83
N ASP A 187 -13.63 2.56 -1.85
CA ASP A 187 -14.14 3.93 -1.68
C ASP A 187 -15.43 3.99 -0.84
N SER A 188 -16.23 2.93 -0.86
CA SER A 188 -17.47 2.85 -0.07
C SER A 188 -17.25 2.55 1.41
N GLY A 189 -16.01 2.29 1.83
CA GLY A 189 -15.65 2.01 3.23
C GLY A 189 -15.56 0.52 3.55
N ALA A 190 -15.19 -0.29 2.56
CA ALA A 190 -14.84 -1.73 2.61
C ALA A 190 -15.59 -2.57 3.65
#